data_b6646a6f4bb4ec9e7fd77b71f31864f1
#
_entry.id   b6646a6f4bb4ec9e7fd77b71f31864f1
#
_cell.length_a   1.000
_cell.length_b   1.000
_cell.length_c   1.000
_cell.angle_alpha   90.00
_cell.angle_beta   90.00
_cell.angle_gamma   90.00
#
_symmetry.space_group_name_H-M   'P 1'
#
loop_
_entity.id
_entity.type
_entity.pdbx_description
1 polymer ?
#
loop_
_entity_poly.entity_id
_entity_poly.type
_entity_poly.pdbx_seq_one_letter_code
_entity_poly.pdbx_strand_id
1 'polypeptide(L)'
;PDGPSMVASGAFAGQTLTEVLKAHPEYLGSRLRAPCTRLRVPCTRLGVSGTHSAGEQGAHPKMSGALSEPSGELPILIKLIDAKKDLSVQVHPSDAYAREHENGQLGKTEMWYVLDAKKDAKLIYGLYHDVTKEQLRRSIEDGTVEKYLQKVPVKKNDLFYIEAGTIHAIGAGVLVAEIQESSNLTYRLYDYDRVGKDGKKRELHIDKALETADLSASAEPRQPLRVLKYRRGCASELLCRCKYFEVYRMLVNTERCRELVDYRADGSSFRVLLCTDGCGCITFGNQSLSFFRGDCIFVPADSVELKIHGQAQFLDVRG
;
A
#
# COMPACT_ATOMS: atom_id res chain seq x y z
N PRO A 1 -2.51 -16.39 7.52
CA PRO A 1 -2.21 -17.57 6.74
C PRO A 1 -3.10 -17.59 5.54
N ASP A 2 -2.79 -16.68 4.74
CA ASP A 2 -3.56 -16.36 3.59
C ASP A 2 -2.83 -17.16 2.52
N GLY A 3 -3.50 -18.09 1.90
CA GLY A 3 -2.93 -18.90 0.82
C GLY A 3 -2.45 -18.05 -0.33
N PRO A 4 -1.76 -18.62 -1.32
CA PRO A 4 -1.32 -17.89 -2.50
C PRO A 4 -2.52 -17.35 -3.28
N SER A 5 -2.36 -16.18 -3.92
CA SER A 5 -3.38 -15.63 -4.81
C SER A 5 -3.59 -16.55 -5.99
N MET A 6 -4.81 -17.07 -6.15
CA MET A 6 -5.21 -17.97 -7.23
C MET A 6 -5.76 -17.18 -8.41
N VAL A 7 -5.40 -17.59 -9.63
CA VAL A 7 -6.01 -17.06 -10.85
C VAL A 7 -7.38 -17.69 -11.04
N ALA A 8 -8.43 -16.88 -10.96
CA ALA A 8 -9.80 -17.35 -10.99
C ALA A 8 -10.32 -17.67 -12.41
N SER A 9 -9.78 -17.01 -13.44
CA SER A 9 -10.25 -17.12 -14.82
C SER A 9 -9.16 -16.84 -15.84
N GLY A 10 -9.39 -17.20 -17.11
CA GLY A 10 -8.47 -17.03 -18.21
C GLY A 10 -7.54 -18.22 -18.43
N ALA A 11 -6.51 -18.04 -19.27
CA ALA A 11 -5.58 -19.11 -19.68
C ALA A 11 -4.82 -19.77 -18.51
N PHE A 12 -4.69 -19.09 -17.38
CA PHE A 12 -3.96 -19.57 -16.20
C PHE A 12 -4.88 -19.90 -15.03
N ALA A 13 -6.19 -20.06 -15.27
CA ALA A 13 -7.15 -20.39 -14.23
C ALA A 13 -6.72 -21.63 -13.43
N GLY A 14 -6.81 -21.54 -12.10
CA GLY A 14 -6.42 -22.62 -11.19
C GLY A 14 -4.93 -22.66 -10.83
N GLN A 15 -4.08 -21.83 -11.44
CA GLN A 15 -2.68 -21.64 -11.02
C GLN A 15 -2.58 -20.54 -9.98
N THR A 16 -1.49 -20.55 -9.20
CA THR A 16 -1.17 -19.42 -8.36
C THR A 16 -0.58 -18.29 -9.22
N LEU A 17 -0.86 -17.04 -8.83
CA LEU A 17 -0.26 -15.88 -9.52
C LEU A 17 1.28 -15.94 -9.49
N THR A 18 1.86 -16.45 -8.42
CA THR A 18 3.31 -16.65 -8.28
C THR A 18 3.86 -17.64 -9.32
N GLU A 19 3.17 -18.75 -9.58
CA GLU A 19 3.57 -19.70 -10.64
C GLU A 19 3.51 -19.07 -12.02
N VAL A 20 2.44 -18.32 -12.30
CA VAL A 20 2.31 -17.58 -13.57
C VAL A 20 3.44 -16.56 -13.73
N LEU A 21 3.77 -15.79 -12.70
CA LEU A 21 4.82 -14.78 -12.78
C LEU A 21 6.24 -15.37 -12.85
N LYS A 22 6.46 -16.55 -12.29
CA LYS A 22 7.72 -17.30 -12.48
C LYS A 22 7.88 -17.80 -13.91
N ALA A 23 6.78 -18.26 -14.52
CA ALA A 23 6.78 -18.70 -15.94
C ALA A 23 6.84 -17.52 -16.91
N HIS A 24 6.30 -16.36 -16.52
CA HIS A 24 6.17 -15.15 -17.33
C HIS A 24 6.71 -13.91 -16.58
N PRO A 25 8.01 -13.83 -16.30
CA PRO A 25 8.59 -12.71 -15.58
C PRO A 25 8.45 -11.37 -16.33
N GLU A 26 8.24 -11.41 -17.67
CA GLU A 26 7.97 -10.23 -18.49
C GLU A 26 6.67 -9.49 -18.07
N TYR A 27 5.73 -10.18 -17.47
CA TYR A 27 4.46 -9.58 -17.00
C TYR A 27 4.63 -8.54 -15.90
N LEU A 28 5.75 -8.58 -15.19
CA LEU A 28 6.08 -7.59 -14.16
C LEU A 28 6.55 -6.24 -14.75
N GLY A 29 7.09 -6.25 -15.95
CA GLY A 29 7.59 -5.06 -16.65
C GLY A 29 9.04 -4.71 -16.35
N SER A 30 9.56 -3.70 -17.08
CA SER A 30 10.98 -3.32 -17.04
C SER A 30 11.39 -2.56 -15.77
N ARG A 31 10.45 -1.86 -15.12
CA ARG A 31 10.72 -1.11 -13.89
C ARG A 31 11.21 -1.99 -12.75
N LEU A 32 10.68 -3.21 -12.65
CA LEU A 32 11.04 -4.18 -11.62
C LEU A 32 12.24 -5.06 -12.00
N ARG A 33 12.66 -5.02 -13.27
CA ARG A 33 13.85 -5.73 -13.77
C ARG A 33 15.12 -4.91 -13.65
N ALA A 34 15.01 -3.58 -13.52
CA ALA A 34 16.18 -2.72 -13.38
C ALA A 34 16.73 -2.83 -11.95
N PRO A 35 18.05 -3.04 -11.76
CA PRO A 35 18.65 -2.86 -10.45
C PRO A 35 18.32 -1.45 -9.96
N CYS A 36 18.03 -1.30 -8.69
CA CYS A 36 17.60 -0.05 -8.06
C CYS A 36 18.73 1.00 -8.07
N THR A 37 19.08 1.47 -9.28
CA THR A 37 19.98 2.58 -9.52
C THR A 37 19.19 3.74 -10.06
N ARG A 38 18.99 4.72 -9.17
CA ARG A 38 18.53 6.09 -9.48
C ARG A 38 17.04 6.26 -9.79
N LEU A 39 16.31 6.63 -8.74
CA LEU A 39 15.43 7.81 -8.79
C LEU A 39 15.38 8.39 -7.37
N ARG A 40 16.37 9.21 -7.03
CA ARG A 40 16.22 10.21 -5.97
C ARG A 40 15.28 11.28 -6.53
N VAL A 41 14.00 11.12 -6.30
CA VAL A 41 13.09 12.26 -6.29
C VAL A 41 12.82 12.55 -4.81
N PRO A 42 13.33 13.66 -4.27
CA PRO A 42 12.99 14.03 -2.91
C PRO A 42 11.49 14.34 -2.89
N CYS A 43 10.76 13.79 -1.92
CA CYS A 43 9.51 14.39 -1.48
C CYS A 43 9.87 15.80 -0.96
N THR A 44 9.67 16.81 -1.78
CA THR A 44 9.88 18.20 -1.40
C THR A 44 8.81 18.57 -0.37
N ARG A 45 9.20 18.63 0.89
CA ARG A 45 8.61 19.58 1.84
C ARG A 45 8.81 20.97 1.26
N LEU A 46 7.77 21.64 0.90
CA LEU A 46 7.78 23.08 0.68
C LEU A 46 8.05 23.78 2.04
N GLY A 47 9.21 24.40 2.17
CA GLY A 47 9.51 25.24 3.32
C GLY A 47 11.00 25.61 3.45
N VAL A 48 11.34 26.81 2.97
CA VAL A 48 12.39 27.75 3.43
C VAL A 48 13.86 27.44 3.12
N SER A 49 14.45 28.41 2.43
CA SER A 49 15.83 28.62 2.05
C SER A 49 16.83 28.58 3.23
N GLY A 50 17.93 27.87 3.04
CA GLY A 50 19.15 27.97 3.83
C GLY A 50 20.34 27.53 2.99
N THR A 51 21.18 28.52 2.61
CA THR A 51 22.47 28.33 1.94
C THR A 51 23.46 27.62 2.83
N HIS A 52 24.13 26.58 2.35
CA HIS A 52 25.51 26.28 2.74
C HIS A 52 26.27 25.38 1.73
N SER A 53 27.49 25.80 1.55
CA SER A 53 28.66 25.48 0.76
C SER A 53 29.01 24.00 0.51
N ALA A 54 29.68 23.83 -0.65
CA ALA A 54 30.32 22.61 -1.15
C ALA A 54 31.49 22.13 -0.24
N GLY A 55 31.65 20.81 -0.15
CA GLY A 55 32.82 20.17 0.44
C GLY A 55 32.82 18.65 0.30
N GLU A 56 33.82 18.17 -0.42
CA GLU A 56 34.52 16.89 -0.34
C GLU A 56 33.96 15.61 -0.99
N GLN A 57 34.79 15.15 -1.93
CA GLN A 57 34.74 13.88 -2.66
C GLN A 57 35.18 12.73 -1.74
N GLY A 58 34.25 11.80 -1.48
CA GLY A 58 34.53 10.51 -0.83
C GLY A 58 34.40 9.37 -1.84
N ALA A 59 35.44 8.57 -1.97
CA ALA A 59 35.50 7.42 -2.87
C ALA A 59 34.44 6.36 -2.50
N HIS A 60 33.63 5.95 -3.48
CA HIS A 60 32.63 4.88 -3.32
C HIS A 60 33.28 3.49 -3.48
N PRO A 61 33.03 2.54 -2.59
CA PRO A 61 33.39 1.15 -2.82
C PRO A 61 32.48 0.56 -3.91
N LYS A 62 33.10 -0.08 -4.91
CA LYS A 62 32.40 -0.88 -5.93
C LYS A 62 31.80 -2.11 -5.25
N MET A 63 30.49 -2.11 -5.03
CA MET A 63 29.75 -3.31 -4.69
C MET A 63 29.43 -4.08 -5.97
N SER A 64 30.15 -5.18 -6.20
CA SER A 64 29.77 -6.21 -7.15
C SER A 64 28.67 -7.08 -6.53
N GLY A 65 27.42 -6.65 -6.66
CA GLY A 65 26.26 -7.46 -6.33
C GLY A 65 25.80 -8.24 -7.56
N ALA A 66 25.86 -9.56 -7.51
CA ALA A 66 25.25 -10.41 -8.51
C ALA A 66 23.76 -10.05 -8.62
N LEU A 67 23.28 -9.89 -9.86
CA LEU A 67 21.86 -9.69 -10.17
C LEU A 67 21.12 -10.96 -9.73
N SER A 68 20.34 -10.87 -8.67
CA SER A 68 19.40 -11.95 -8.34
C SER A 68 18.36 -12.00 -9.45
N GLU A 69 18.12 -13.19 -9.98
CA GLU A 69 17.01 -13.48 -10.88
C GLU A 69 15.70 -12.90 -10.30
N PRO A 70 14.80 -12.34 -11.13
CA PRO A 70 13.51 -11.85 -10.64
C PRO A 70 12.78 -12.99 -9.92
N SER A 71 12.44 -12.80 -8.66
CA SER A 71 11.85 -13.83 -7.80
C SER A 71 10.49 -14.37 -8.29
N GLY A 72 9.91 -13.76 -9.31
CA GLY A 72 8.55 -14.06 -9.77
C GLY A 72 7.48 -13.67 -8.74
N GLU A 73 7.83 -12.88 -7.74
CA GLU A 73 6.92 -12.40 -6.72
C GLU A 73 6.45 -10.98 -7.02
N LEU A 74 5.18 -10.69 -6.72
CA LEU A 74 4.70 -9.32 -6.78
C LEU A 74 5.38 -8.48 -5.71
N PRO A 75 5.88 -7.29 -6.04
CA PRO A 75 6.51 -6.39 -5.06
C PRO A 75 5.51 -5.72 -4.13
N ILE A 76 4.22 -5.88 -4.40
CA ILE A 76 3.12 -5.27 -3.66
C ILE A 76 2.13 -6.34 -3.18
N LEU A 77 1.43 -6.00 -2.11
CA LEU A 77 0.31 -6.76 -1.59
C LEU A 77 -0.90 -5.84 -1.45
N ILE A 78 -2.07 -6.32 -1.87
CA ILE A 78 -3.35 -5.60 -1.77
C ILE A 78 -4.27 -6.39 -0.86
N LYS A 79 -4.84 -5.73 0.16
CA LYS A 79 -5.77 -6.34 1.11
C LYS A 79 -7.04 -5.50 1.22
N LEU A 80 -8.16 -6.18 1.44
CA LEU A 80 -9.40 -5.58 1.89
C LEU A 80 -9.57 -5.91 3.38
N ILE A 81 -9.57 -4.88 4.23
CA ILE A 81 -9.64 -5.05 5.68
C ILE A 81 -10.94 -4.45 6.19
N ASP A 82 -11.84 -5.31 6.69
CA ASP A 82 -13.07 -4.93 7.39
C ASP A 82 -12.85 -5.04 8.91
N ALA A 83 -12.60 -3.92 9.56
CA ALA A 83 -12.28 -3.85 10.97
C ALA A 83 -13.56 -3.84 11.82
N LYS A 84 -14.06 -5.00 12.25
CA LYS A 84 -15.20 -5.10 13.18
C LYS A 84 -14.88 -4.60 14.60
N LYS A 85 -13.59 -4.63 14.98
CA LYS A 85 -13.03 -4.14 16.26
C LYS A 85 -11.75 -3.39 15.94
N ASP A 86 -11.28 -2.56 16.88
CA ASP A 86 -9.98 -1.90 16.73
C ASP A 86 -8.88 -2.94 16.49
N LEU A 87 -8.07 -2.73 15.48
CA LEU A 87 -6.90 -3.57 15.24
C LEU A 87 -5.76 -3.15 16.17
N SER A 88 -4.76 -4.02 16.36
CA SER A 88 -3.62 -3.70 17.22
C SER A 88 -2.88 -2.46 16.75
N VAL A 89 -2.41 -1.67 17.70
CA VAL A 89 -1.47 -0.59 17.41
C VAL A 89 -0.12 -1.19 17.05
N GLN A 90 0.43 -0.77 15.94
CA GLN A 90 1.61 -1.37 15.33
C GLN A 90 2.48 -0.34 14.63
N VAL A 91 3.70 -0.75 14.32
CA VAL A 91 4.63 -0.02 13.47
C VAL A 91 5.36 -1.00 12.55
N HIS A 92 5.77 -0.50 11.40
CA HIS A 92 6.52 -1.30 10.41
C HIS A 92 7.94 -0.76 10.25
N PRO A 93 8.94 -1.65 10.07
CA PRO A 93 10.30 -1.24 9.84
C PRO A 93 10.53 -0.69 8.43
N SER A 94 11.57 0.10 8.25
CA SER A 94 12.10 0.47 6.93
C SER A 94 12.82 -0.71 6.27
N ASP A 95 13.03 -0.64 4.95
CA ASP A 95 13.86 -1.61 4.21
C ASP A 95 15.27 -1.78 4.82
N ALA A 96 15.88 -0.69 5.27
CA ALA A 96 17.22 -0.74 5.85
C ALA A 96 17.24 -1.56 7.15
N TYR A 97 16.31 -1.26 8.05
CA TYR A 97 16.19 -1.98 9.31
C TYR A 97 15.82 -3.45 9.08
N ALA A 98 14.85 -3.73 8.20
CA ALA A 98 14.40 -5.09 7.93
C ALA A 98 15.49 -5.97 7.32
N ARG A 99 16.33 -5.42 6.42
CA ARG A 99 17.47 -6.16 5.87
C ARG A 99 18.49 -6.56 6.94
N GLU A 100 18.74 -5.67 7.89
CA GLU A 100 19.74 -5.88 8.93
C GLU A 100 19.23 -6.81 10.05
N HIS A 101 17.98 -6.62 10.49
CA HIS A 101 17.45 -7.26 11.68
C HIS A 101 16.43 -8.38 11.41
N GLU A 102 15.95 -8.53 10.15
CA GLU A 102 14.92 -9.51 9.78
C GLU A 102 15.36 -10.41 8.61
N ASN A 103 16.62 -10.86 8.64
CA ASN A 103 17.17 -11.82 7.69
C ASN A 103 17.03 -11.40 6.21
N GLY A 104 17.21 -10.13 5.91
CA GLY A 104 17.16 -9.62 4.55
C GLY A 104 15.74 -9.35 4.02
N GLN A 105 14.72 -9.39 4.86
CA GLN A 105 13.35 -9.11 4.46
C GLN A 105 13.16 -7.63 4.05
N LEU A 106 12.05 -7.37 3.36
CA LEU A 106 11.63 -6.01 3.00
C LEU A 106 10.98 -5.31 4.20
N GLY A 107 11.13 -4.00 4.25
CA GLY A 107 10.34 -3.14 5.12
C GLY A 107 8.86 -3.14 4.74
N LYS A 108 8.08 -2.23 5.33
CA LYS A 108 6.67 -2.13 4.99
C LYS A 108 6.20 -0.68 5.02
N THR A 109 6.04 -0.14 3.83
CA THR A 109 5.34 1.12 3.56
C THR A 109 3.98 0.78 2.95
N GLU A 110 2.94 1.49 3.37
CA GLU A 110 1.59 1.19 2.92
C GLU A 110 0.76 2.46 2.71
N MET A 111 -0.35 2.31 2.01
CA MET A 111 -1.41 3.31 1.95
C MET A 111 -2.76 2.66 2.21
N TRP A 112 -3.64 3.40 2.87
CA TRP A 112 -5.03 3.01 3.08
C TRP A 112 -5.96 3.93 2.32
N TYR A 113 -6.84 3.33 1.54
CA TYR A 113 -7.97 4.04 0.94
C TYR A 113 -9.26 3.59 1.63
N VAL A 114 -9.96 4.52 2.27
CA VAL A 114 -11.17 4.20 3.03
C VAL A 114 -12.33 3.94 2.07
N LEU A 115 -12.76 2.69 1.99
CA LEU A 115 -13.89 2.24 1.16
C LEU A 115 -15.22 2.53 1.83
N ASP A 116 -15.27 2.38 3.16
CA ASP A 116 -16.43 2.70 3.99
C ASP A 116 -16.01 2.96 5.43
N ALA A 117 -16.78 3.76 6.15
CA ALA A 117 -16.56 4.04 7.57
C ALA A 117 -17.88 4.29 8.27
N LYS A 118 -18.08 3.67 9.43
CA LYS A 118 -19.20 3.97 10.31
C LYS A 118 -19.11 5.38 10.85
N LYS A 119 -20.25 5.93 11.27
CA LYS A 119 -20.28 7.22 11.98
C LYS A 119 -19.32 7.17 13.16
N ASP A 120 -18.54 8.24 13.33
CA ASP A 120 -17.55 8.43 14.41
C ASP A 120 -16.39 7.44 14.41
N ALA A 121 -16.23 6.65 13.34
CA ALA A 121 -15.08 5.77 13.18
C ALA A 121 -13.77 6.59 13.11
N LYS A 122 -12.72 6.03 13.68
CA LYS A 122 -11.40 6.66 13.78
C LYS A 122 -10.32 5.65 13.43
N LEU A 123 -9.14 6.14 13.10
CA LEU A 123 -7.92 5.35 13.07
C LEU A 123 -6.86 6.02 13.96
N ILE A 124 -5.80 5.30 14.26
CA ILE A 124 -4.62 5.83 14.92
C ILE A 124 -3.59 6.15 13.84
N TYR A 125 -3.03 7.37 13.91
CA TYR A 125 -2.00 7.84 12.99
C TYR A 125 -0.96 8.68 13.74
N GLY A 126 0.11 8.02 14.20
CA GLY A 126 1.19 8.62 14.95
C GLY A 126 0.83 9.04 16.38
N LEU A 127 1.53 10.03 16.88
CA LEU A 127 1.49 10.50 18.25
C LEU A 127 1.04 11.95 18.33
N TYR A 128 0.33 12.32 19.41
CA TYR A 128 -0.06 13.71 19.67
C TYR A 128 1.10 14.62 20.04
N HIS A 129 2.14 14.07 20.70
CA HIS A 129 3.29 14.79 21.22
C HIS A 129 4.55 13.95 21.04
N ASP A 130 5.71 14.62 21.02
CA ASP A 130 6.99 13.95 21.11
C ASP A 130 7.05 13.12 22.41
N VAL A 131 7.54 11.90 22.30
CA VAL A 131 7.72 11.01 23.45
C VAL A 131 9.11 10.38 23.41
N THR A 132 9.66 10.05 24.58
CA THR A 132 10.88 9.24 24.64
C THR A 132 10.53 7.76 24.57
N LYS A 133 11.51 6.93 24.23
CA LYS A 133 11.35 5.46 24.22
C LYS A 133 10.90 4.96 25.61
N GLU A 134 11.47 5.51 26.67
CA GLU A 134 11.17 5.15 28.04
C GLU A 134 9.74 5.54 28.44
N GLN A 135 9.28 6.72 28.03
CA GLN A 135 7.91 7.16 28.26
C GLN A 135 6.90 6.27 27.54
N LEU A 136 7.15 5.97 26.25
CA LEU A 136 6.25 5.12 25.48
C LEU A 136 6.23 3.70 26.06
N ARG A 137 7.38 3.12 26.42
CA ARG A 137 7.49 1.81 27.05
C ARG A 137 6.66 1.75 28.34
N ARG A 138 6.89 2.68 29.25
CA ARG A 138 6.12 2.73 30.51
C ARG A 138 4.61 2.82 30.27
N SER A 139 4.21 3.65 29.32
CA SER A 139 2.79 3.80 29.01
C SER A 139 2.15 2.53 28.42
N ILE A 140 2.92 1.71 27.72
CA ILE A 140 2.48 0.40 27.24
C ILE A 140 2.33 -0.56 28.42
N GLU A 141 3.33 -0.62 29.29
CA GLU A 141 3.35 -1.47 30.50
C GLU A 141 2.22 -1.10 31.48
N ASP A 142 1.97 0.19 31.64
CA ASP A 142 0.92 0.72 32.53
C ASP A 142 -0.49 0.70 31.86
N GLY A 143 -0.61 0.29 30.60
CA GLY A 143 -1.87 0.29 29.85
C GLY A 143 -2.42 1.70 29.55
N THR A 144 -1.58 2.73 29.56
CA THR A 144 -1.97 4.13 29.35
C THR A 144 -1.55 4.71 28.00
N VAL A 145 -1.02 3.89 27.11
CA VAL A 145 -0.45 4.29 25.80
C VAL A 145 -1.42 5.06 24.93
N GLU A 146 -2.72 4.80 25.04
CA GLU A 146 -3.75 5.51 24.25
C GLU A 146 -3.75 7.03 24.43
N LYS A 147 -3.20 7.54 25.53
CA LYS A 147 -3.08 8.99 25.78
C LYS A 147 -2.12 9.69 24.83
N TYR A 148 -1.18 8.94 24.26
CA TYR A 148 -0.19 9.45 23.33
C TYR A 148 -0.58 9.27 21.87
N LEU A 149 -1.51 8.34 21.59
CA LEU A 149 -1.89 7.94 20.24
C LEU A 149 -2.83 8.95 19.59
N GLN A 150 -2.46 9.48 18.43
CA GLN A 150 -3.29 10.41 17.68
C GLN A 150 -4.46 9.68 17.03
N LYS A 151 -5.69 9.99 17.47
CA LYS A 151 -6.93 9.44 16.93
C LYS A 151 -7.50 10.39 15.86
N VAL A 152 -7.58 9.91 14.63
CA VAL A 152 -8.03 10.69 13.47
C VAL A 152 -9.39 10.20 13.01
N PRO A 153 -10.42 11.07 12.93
CA PRO A 153 -11.71 10.70 12.35
C PRO A 153 -11.58 10.39 10.87
N VAL A 154 -12.35 9.42 10.39
CA VAL A 154 -12.29 8.96 8.99
C VAL A 154 -13.66 8.87 8.35
N LYS A 155 -13.68 9.05 7.04
CA LYS A 155 -14.86 8.90 6.19
C LYS A 155 -14.50 8.23 4.87
N LYS A 156 -15.51 7.72 4.16
CA LYS A 156 -15.36 7.15 2.82
C LYS A 156 -14.56 8.08 1.90
N ASN A 157 -13.64 7.50 1.13
CA ASN A 157 -12.71 8.13 0.21
C ASN A 157 -11.54 8.89 0.87
N ASP A 158 -11.37 8.85 2.17
CA ASP A 158 -10.15 9.34 2.79
C ASP A 158 -8.95 8.45 2.43
N LEU A 159 -7.78 9.08 2.41
CA LEU A 159 -6.50 8.47 2.05
C LEU A 159 -5.50 8.68 3.18
N PHE A 160 -4.78 7.64 3.54
CA PHE A 160 -3.69 7.70 4.51
C PHE A 160 -2.45 7.03 3.93
N TYR A 161 -1.35 7.74 3.92
CA TYR A 161 -0.05 7.20 3.56
C TYR A 161 0.73 6.90 4.83
N ILE A 162 1.08 5.64 5.03
CA ILE A 162 1.73 5.11 6.23
C ILE A 162 3.17 4.79 5.88
N GLU A 163 4.08 5.73 6.14
CA GLU A 163 5.51 5.47 6.02
C GLU A 163 5.98 4.48 7.08
N ALA A 164 7.02 3.72 6.75
CA ALA A 164 7.72 2.92 7.74
C ALA A 164 8.14 3.80 8.93
N GLY A 165 7.95 3.29 10.14
CA GLY A 165 8.16 4.06 11.39
C GLY A 165 6.91 4.74 11.93
N THR A 166 5.84 4.92 11.16
CA THR A 166 4.60 5.50 11.65
C THR A 166 3.85 4.53 12.56
N ILE A 167 3.56 4.92 13.79
CA ILE A 167 2.68 4.17 14.69
C ILE A 167 1.24 4.34 14.20
N HIS A 168 0.52 3.22 13.98
CA HIS A 168 -0.82 3.28 13.38
C HIS A 168 -1.72 2.12 13.81
N ALA A 169 -3.03 2.30 13.64
CA ALA A 169 -4.01 1.22 13.76
C ALA A 169 -5.31 1.58 13.02
N ILE A 170 -5.97 0.58 12.44
CA ILE A 170 -7.31 0.73 11.89
C ILE A 170 -8.31 0.53 13.02
N GLY A 171 -9.17 1.53 13.23
CA GLY A 171 -10.21 1.48 14.25
C GLY A 171 -11.45 0.72 13.81
N ALA A 172 -12.29 0.37 14.76
CA ALA A 172 -13.53 -0.35 14.54
C ALA A 172 -14.48 0.37 13.58
N GLY A 173 -15.11 -0.38 12.70
CA GLY A 173 -16.11 0.13 11.75
C GLY A 173 -15.51 0.78 10.50
N VAL A 174 -14.24 0.57 10.23
CA VAL A 174 -13.56 1.05 9.02
C VAL A 174 -13.31 -0.10 8.07
N LEU A 175 -13.66 0.08 6.79
CA LEU A 175 -13.31 -0.80 5.67
C LEU A 175 -12.29 -0.08 4.80
N VAL A 176 -11.11 -0.66 4.66
CA VAL A 176 -10.04 -0.09 3.82
C VAL A 176 -9.57 -1.05 2.72
N ALA A 177 -9.12 -0.48 1.62
CA ALA A 177 -8.17 -1.12 0.73
C ALA A 177 -6.76 -0.69 1.16
N GLU A 178 -5.96 -1.66 1.59
CA GLU A 178 -4.55 -1.49 1.96
C GLU A 178 -3.70 -1.90 0.77
N ILE A 179 -2.87 -1.00 0.29
CA ILE A 179 -1.85 -1.27 -0.72
C ILE A 179 -0.49 -1.08 -0.04
N GLN A 180 0.37 -2.10 -0.08
CA GLN A 180 1.62 -2.13 0.67
C GLN A 180 2.75 -2.80 -0.10
N GLU A 181 3.98 -2.62 0.39
CA GLU A 181 5.09 -3.50 0.02
C GLU A 181 4.76 -4.96 0.34
N SER A 182 5.31 -5.90 -0.44
CA SER A 182 5.11 -7.34 -0.23
C SER A 182 5.87 -7.84 1.00
N SER A 183 5.46 -7.37 2.18
CA SER A 183 6.03 -7.68 3.48
C SER A 183 4.94 -7.92 4.51
N ASN A 184 5.21 -8.86 5.42
CA ASN A 184 4.33 -9.16 6.56
C ASN A 184 4.92 -8.70 7.90
N LEU A 185 6.05 -7.96 7.87
CA LEU A 185 6.70 -7.49 9.09
C LEU A 185 5.82 -6.48 9.83
N THR A 186 5.51 -6.80 11.07
CA THR A 186 4.65 -5.99 11.93
C THR A 186 5.14 -6.07 13.36
N TYR A 187 5.49 -4.94 13.94
CA TYR A 187 5.82 -4.84 15.35
C TYR A 187 4.63 -4.29 16.12
N ARG A 188 3.99 -5.17 16.89
CA ARG A 188 2.81 -4.82 17.69
C ARG A 188 3.24 -4.15 18.98
N LEU A 189 2.74 -2.92 19.17
CA LEU A 189 2.96 -2.12 20.39
C LEU A 189 1.89 -2.36 21.45
N TYR A 190 0.63 -2.44 21.03
CA TYR A 190 -0.49 -2.52 21.94
C TYR A 190 -1.65 -3.29 21.32
N ASP A 191 -2.34 -4.09 22.09
CA ASP A 191 -3.44 -4.93 21.63
C ASP A 191 -4.66 -4.91 22.55
N TYR A 192 -4.84 -3.82 23.31
CA TYR A 192 -6.00 -3.63 24.20
C TYR A 192 -6.19 -4.77 25.21
N ASP A 193 -5.11 -5.41 25.63
CA ASP A 193 -5.10 -6.56 26.53
C ASP A 193 -5.98 -7.75 26.09
N ARG A 194 -6.27 -7.84 24.80
CA ARG A 194 -7.16 -8.87 24.25
C ARG A 194 -6.58 -10.26 24.40
N VAL A 195 -7.45 -11.18 24.81
CA VAL A 195 -7.16 -12.60 24.93
C VAL A 195 -7.75 -13.30 23.71
N GLY A 196 -6.96 -14.12 23.06
CA GLY A 196 -7.39 -14.95 21.93
C GLY A 196 -8.32 -16.10 22.37
N LYS A 197 -8.82 -16.85 21.39
CA LYS A 197 -9.65 -18.05 21.67
C LYS A 197 -8.90 -19.14 22.45
N ASP A 198 -7.59 -19.11 22.37
CA ASP A 198 -6.65 -20.00 23.07
C ASP A 198 -6.37 -19.58 24.51
N GLY A 199 -7.00 -18.52 24.98
CA GLY A 199 -6.79 -17.95 26.33
C GLY A 199 -5.50 -17.15 26.49
N LYS A 200 -4.76 -16.88 25.39
CA LYS A 200 -3.48 -16.15 25.44
C LYS A 200 -3.60 -14.76 24.81
N LYS A 201 -2.83 -13.81 25.33
CA LYS A 201 -2.60 -12.53 24.68
C LYS A 201 -1.69 -12.70 23.48
N ARG A 202 -1.87 -11.89 22.43
CA ARG A 202 -0.93 -11.85 21.30
C ARG A 202 0.39 -11.23 21.78
N GLU A 203 1.49 -11.74 21.23
CA GLU A 203 2.81 -11.20 21.51
C GLU A 203 2.93 -9.74 21.11
N LEU A 204 3.56 -8.94 21.98
CA LEU A 204 3.96 -7.57 21.70
C LEU A 204 5.45 -7.55 21.36
N HIS A 205 5.83 -6.72 20.39
CA HIS A 205 7.21 -6.60 19.91
C HIS A 205 7.80 -5.24 20.35
N ILE A 206 7.72 -4.93 21.64
CA ILE A 206 7.93 -3.58 22.20
C ILE A 206 9.34 -3.06 21.83
N ASP A 207 10.38 -3.85 22.02
CA ASP A 207 11.76 -3.43 21.74
C ASP A 207 11.95 -3.05 20.27
N LYS A 208 11.63 -3.94 19.35
CA LYS A 208 11.71 -3.68 17.91
C LYS A 208 10.82 -2.51 17.48
N ALA A 209 9.65 -2.39 18.07
CA ALA A 209 8.75 -1.28 17.78
C ALA A 209 9.34 0.07 18.21
N LEU A 210 9.95 0.14 19.40
CA LEU A 210 10.59 1.36 19.91
C LEU A 210 11.89 1.71 19.16
N GLU A 211 12.53 0.75 18.53
CA GLU A 211 13.71 0.98 17.69
C GLU A 211 13.32 1.57 16.32
N THR A 212 12.16 1.20 15.80
CA THR A 212 11.72 1.56 14.44
C THR A 212 10.74 2.73 14.39
N ALA A 213 10.01 2.99 15.49
CA ALA A 213 8.97 4.01 15.51
C ALA A 213 9.53 5.43 15.43
N ASP A 214 8.88 6.29 14.64
CA ASP A 214 9.01 7.74 14.78
C ASP A 214 8.26 8.17 16.04
N LEU A 215 9.00 8.69 17.01
CA LEU A 215 8.49 9.11 18.32
C LEU A 215 8.19 10.61 18.40
N SER A 216 8.31 11.30 17.27
CA SER A 216 7.94 12.71 17.14
C SER A 216 6.42 12.87 17.06
N ALA A 217 5.93 14.03 17.46
CA ALA A 217 4.54 14.42 17.22
C ALA A 217 4.21 14.34 15.73
N SER A 218 3.15 13.63 15.40
CA SER A 218 2.70 13.52 14.02
C SER A 218 1.82 14.71 13.66
N ALA A 219 2.07 15.30 12.49
CA ALA A 219 1.13 16.26 11.94
C ALA A 219 -0.22 15.56 11.68
N GLU A 220 -1.33 16.26 11.90
CA GLU A 220 -2.64 15.73 11.51
C GLU A 220 -2.65 15.41 10.01
N PRO A 221 -2.98 14.16 9.62
CA PRO A 221 -2.94 13.77 8.23
C PRO A 221 -4.00 14.55 7.44
N ARG A 222 -3.52 15.41 6.55
CA ARG A 222 -4.39 16.17 5.64
C ARG A 222 -4.67 15.33 4.39
N GLN A 223 -5.93 15.35 3.97
CA GLN A 223 -6.25 14.75 2.69
C GLN A 223 -5.56 15.51 1.56
N PRO A 224 -4.83 14.83 0.66
CA PRO A 224 -4.13 15.49 -0.43
C PRO A 224 -5.13 16.19 -1.35
N LEU A 225 -4.72 17.32 -1.92
CA LEU A 225 -5.47 17.94 -3.00
C LEU A 225 -5.48 16.99 -4.21
N ARG A 226 -6.67 16.56 -4.59
CA ARG A 226 -6.87 15.63 -5.70
C ARG A 226 -7.36 16.37 -6.92
N VAL A 227 -6.68 16.13 -8.04
CA VAL A 227 -7.03 16.75 -9.32
C VAL A 227 -7.54 15.68 -10.26
N LEU A 228 -8.83 15.72 -10.54
CA LEU A 228 -9.47 14.84 -11.51
C LEU A 228 -9.05 15.23 -12.94
N LYS A 229 -8.51 14.27 -13.66
CA LYS A 229 -8.27 14.36 -15.11
C LYS A 229 -9.40 13.65 -15.83
N TYR A 230 -10.10 14.40 -16.66
CA TYR A 230 -11.26 13.88 -17.38
C TYR A 230 -10.88 13.45 -18.78
N ARG A 231 -11.41 12.32 -19.20
CA ARG A 231 -11.47 11.87 -20.58
C ARG A 231 -12.86 11.28 -20.83
N ARG A 232 -13.22 11.04 -22.06
CA ARG A 232 -14.55 10.52 -22.39
C ARG A 232 -14.77 9.16 -21.74
N GLY A 233 -15.89 9.02 -21.02
CA GLY A 233 -16.24 7.82 -20.26
C GLY A 233 -15.43 7.56 -19.01
N CYS A 234 -14.41 8.37 -18.67
CA CYS A 234 -13.56 8.13 -17.52
C CYS A 234 -13.02 9.42 -16.90
N ALA A 235 -12.86 9.40 -15.58
CA ALA A 235 -12.05 10.38 -14.86
C ALA A 235 -11.03 9.64 -13.99
N SER A 236 -9.85 10.21 -13.80
CA SER A 236 -8.82 9.63 -12.95
C SER A 236 -8.09 10.68 -12.13
N GLU A 237 -7.65 10.30 -10.95
CA GLU A 237 -6.81 11.13 -10.08
C GLU A 237 -5.71 10.29 -9.44
N LEU A 238 -4.54 10.89 -9.27
CA LEU A 238 -3.46 10.28 -8.51
C LEU A 238 -3.81 10.34 -7.03
N LEU A 239 -3.80 9.20 -6.35
CA LEU A 239 -4.00 9.10 -4.91
C LEU A 239 -2.67 9.10 -4.17
N CYS A 240 -1.75 8.23 -4.57
CA CYS A 240 -0.47 8.04 -3.90
C CYS A 240 0.61 7.67 -4.91
N ARG A 241 1.81 8.18 -4.69
CA ARG A 241 3.02 7.75 -5.40
C ARG A 241 4.19 7.71 -4.43
N CYS A 242 4.81 6.57 -4.33
CA CYS A 242 6.02 6.39 -3.55
C CYS A 242 7.07 5.57 -4.33
N LYS A 243 8.14 5.15 -3.66
CA LYS A 243 9.19 4.32 -4.26
C LYS A 243 8.68 2.95 -4.71
N TYR A 244 7.64 2.44 -4.05
CA TYR A 244 7.20 1.04 -4.14
C TYR A 244 5.98 0.85 -5.03
N PHE A 245 5.07 1.83 -5.03
CA PHE A 245 3.83 1.76 -5.79
C PHE A 245 3.30 3.14 -6.17
N GLU A 246 2.44 3.12 -7.17
CA GLU A 246 1.67 4.27 -7.61
C GLU A 246 0.20 3.86 -7.72
N VAL A 247 -0.71 4.66 -7.14
CA VAL A 247 -2.13 4.34 -7.08
C VAL A 247 -2.96 5.50 -7.61
N TYR A 248 -3.83 5.19 -8.58
CA TYR A 248 -4.85 6.11 -9.08
C TYR A 248 -6.24 5.63 -8.68
N ARG A 249 -7.14 6.56 -8.44
CA ARG A 249 -8.57 6.28 -8.51
C ARG A 249 -9.04 6.52 -9.93
N MET A 250 -9.70 5.55 -10.52
CA MET A 250 -10.30 5.63 -11.85
C MET A 250 -11.81 5.45 -11.74
N LEU A 251 -12.55 6.44 -12.25
CA LEU A 251 -14.00 6.47 -12.29
C LEU A 251 -14.44 6.23 -13.74
N VAL A 252 -15.04 5.10 -14.00
CA VAL A 252 -15.57 4.74 -15.32
C VAL A 252 -17.09 4.94 -15.34
N ASN A 253 -17.60 5.59 -16.38
CA ASN A 253 -19.02 5.63 -16.67
C ASN A 253 -19.23 5.74 -18.19
N THR A 254 -19.43 4.59 -18.82
CA THR A 254 -19.65 4.48 -20.27
C THR A 254 -21.10 4.18 -20.63
N GLU A 255 -22.01 4.02 -19.68
CA GLU A 255 -23.42 3.69 -19.95
C GLU A 255 -24.14 4.77 -20.78
N ARG A 256 -23.71 6.03 -20.60
CA ARG A 256 -24.23 7.17 -21.36
C ARG A 256 -23.31 7.60 -22.50
N CYS A 257 -22.19 6.90 -22.70
CA CYS A 257 -21.23 7.14 -23.75
C CYS A 257 -21.32 6.01 -24.77
N ARG A 258 -21.26 6.33 -26.07
CA ARG A 258 -21.15 5.30 -27.13
C ARG A 258 -19.74 4.72 -27.25
N GLU A 259 -18.79 5.27 -26.53
CA GLU A 259 -17.38 4.88 -26.58
C GLU A 259 -16.99 4.16 -25.29
N LEU A 260 -16.20 3.12 -25.45
CA LEU A 260 -15.58 2.39 -24.35
C LEU A 260 -14.33 3.13 -23.87
N VAL A 261 -13.87 2.82 -22.68
CA VAL A 261 -12.62 3.38 -22.14
C VAL A 261 -11.46 2.50 -22.58
N ASP A 262 -10.58 3.05 -23.41
CA ASP A 262 -9.32 2.38 -23.75
C ASP A 262 -8.39 2.33 -22.54
N TYR A 263 -7.82 1.16 -22.30
CA TYR A 263 -6.91 0.91 -21.19
C TYR A 263 -5.77 -0.03 -21.62
N ARG A 264 -4.57 0.28 -21.20
CA ARG A 264 -3.38 -0.54 -21.46
C ARG A 264 -2.36 -0.36 -20.34
N ALA A 265 -1.71 -1.43 -19.94
CA ALA A 265 -0.48 -1.38 -19.17
C ALA A 265 0.70 -1.24 -20.12
N ASP A 266 1.55 -0.24 -19.91
CA ASP A 266 2.79 -0.09 -20.70
C ASP A 266 3.84 -1.13 -20.28
N GLY A 267 4.94 -1.23 -21.03
CA GLY A 267 6.00 -2.21 -20.75
C GLY A 267 6.82 -1.91 -19.49
N SER A 268 6.55 -0.82 -18.76
CA SER A 268 7.33 -0.45 -17.58
C SER A 268 6.90 -1.20 -16.31
N SER A 269 5.61 -1.50 -16.17
CA SER A 269 5.06 -2.22 -15.02
C SER A 269 3.70 -2.83 -15.32
N PHE A 270 3.38 -3.90 -14.60
CA PHE A 270 2.01 -4.42 -14.51
C PHE A 270 1.05 -3.38 -13.91
N ARG A 271 -0.24 -3.65 -14.01
CA ARG A 271 -1.31 -2.92 -13.33
C ARG A 271 -2.22 -3.91 -12.60
N VAL A 272 -2.79 -3.44 -11.50
CA VAL A 272 -3.86 -4.15 -10.81
C VAL A 272 -5.06 -3.23 -10.71
N LEU A 273 -6.19 -3.64 -11.31
CA LEU A 273 -7.46 -2.95 -11.20
C LEU A 273 -8.28 -3.60 -10.09
N LEU A 274 -8.32 -2.97 -8.91
CA LEU A 274 -9.23 -3.37 -7.84
C LEU A 274 -10.56 -2.62 -8.02
N CYS A 275 -11.63 -3.33 -8.36
CA CYS A 275 -12.97 -2.76 -8.46
C CYS A 275 -13.52 -2.49 -7.07
N THR A 276 -13.61 -1.22 -6.69
CA THR A 276 -14.07 -0.81 -5.36
C THR A 276 -15.57 -0.47 -5.32
N ASP A 277 -16.17 -0.23 -6.49
CA ASP A 277 -17.60 0.02 -6.62
C ASP A 277 -18.07 -0.23 -8.06
N GLY A 278 -19.33 -0.62 -8.23
CA GLY A 278 -19.97 -0.84 -9.52
C GLY A 278 -19.64 -2.16 -10.19
N CYS A 279 -19.88 -2.22 -11.50
CA CYS A 279 -19.68 -3.40 -12.33
C CYS A 279 -19.52 -3.02 -13.82
N GLY A 280 -19.16 -4.02 -14.61
CA GLY A 280 -19.05 -3.87 -16.06
C GLY A 280 -18.37 -5.05 -16.74
N CYS A 281 -17.77 -4.79 -17.90
CA CYS A 281 -16.95 -5.77 -18.60
C CYS A 281 -15.70 -5.14 -19.20
N ILE A 282 -14.65 -5.93 -19.31
CA ILE A 282 -13.43 -5.64 -20.05
C ILE A 282 -13.38 -6.54 -21.26
N THR A 283 -13.17 -5.96 -22.43
CA THR A 283 -13.01 -6.72 -23.68
C THR A 283 -11.58 -6.58 -24.21
N PHE A 284 -11.05 -7.65 -24.78
CA PHE A 284 -9.72 -7.71 -25.38
C PHE A 284 -9.71 -8.78 -26.49
N GLY A 285 -9.36 -8.38 -27.69
CA GLY A 285 -9.54 -9.22 -28.87
C GLY A 285 -11.02 -9.68 -28.99
N ASN A 286 -11.23 -10.99 -29.04
CA ASN A 286 -12.56 -11.61 -29.07
C ASN A 286 -13.05 -12.12 -27.70
N GLN A 287 -12.37 -11.73 -26.63
CA GLN A 287 -12.70 -12.16 -25.28
C GLN A 287 -13.37 -11.04 -24.49
N SER A 288 -14.15 -11.43 -23.47
CA SER A 288 -14.78 -10.53 -22.54
C SER A 288 -14.71 -11.10 -21.12
N LEU A 289 -14.40 -10.24 -20.16
CA LEU A 289 -14.34 -10.53 -18.73
C LEU A 289 -15.30 -9.58 -18.01
N SER A 290 -16.35 -10.13 -17.41
CA SER A 290 -17.21 -9.36 -16.50
C SER A 290 -16.49 -9.12 -15.18
N PHE A 291 -16.73 -7.96 -14.57
CA PHE A 291 -16.19 -7.61 -13.26
C PHE A 291 -17.28 -6.98 -12.38
N PHE A 292 -17.09 -7.14 -11.08
CA PHE A 292 -17.97 -6.65 -10.03
C PHE A 292 -17.16 -6.03 -8.90
N ARG A 293 -17.83 -5.32 -8.02
CA ARG A 293 -17.22 -4.81 -6.80
C ARG A 293 -16.54 -5.94 -6.01
N GLY A 294 -15.28 -5.75 -5.65
CA GLY A 294 -14.44 -6.72 -4.96
C GLY A 294 -13.48 -7.48 -5.88
N ASP A 295 -13.72 -7.47 -7.18
CA ASP A 295 -12.81 -8.14 -8.13
C ASP A 295 -11.48 -7.42 -8.23
N CYS A 296 -10.42 -8.22 -8.34
CA CYS A 296 -9.04 -7.78 -8.50
C CYS A 296 -8.49 -8.34 -9.80
N ILE A 297 -8.21 -7.47 -10.77
CA ILE A 297 -7.83 -7.83 -12.14
C ILE A 297 -6.36 -7.48 -12.34
N PHE A 298 -5.54 -8.50 -12.57
CA PHE A 298 -4.15 -8.33 -12.93
C PHE A 298 -4.02 -8.09 -14.45
N VAL A 299 -3.38 -6.98 -14.81
CA VAL A 299 -3.08 -6.61 -16.19
C VAL A 299 -1.56 -6.65 -16.36
N PRO A 300 -1.01 -7.61 -17.12
CA PRO A 300 0.42 -7.73 -17.31
C PRO A 300 1.04 -6.47 -17.96
N ALA A 301 2.31 -6.25 -17.68
CA ALA A 301 3.08 -5.22 -18.40
C ALA A 301 3.06 -5.51 -19.92
N ASP A 302 3.08 -4.43 -20.70
CA ASP A 302 2.96 -4.49 -22.16
C ASP A 302 1.72 -5.25 -22.66
N SER A 303 0.60 -5.08 -21.91
CA SER A 303 -0.66 -5.75 -22.25
C SER A 303 -1.17 -5.37 -23.63
N VAL A 304 -2.02 -6.21 -24.20
CA VAL A 304 -2.88 -5.83 -25.32
C VAL A 304 -3.79 -4.67 -24.91
N GLU A 305 -4.36 -3.99 -25.89
CA GLU A 305 -5.35 -2.96 -25.63
C GLU A 305 -6.62 -3.60 -25.06
N LEU A 306 -7.07 -3.05 -23.95
CA LEU A 306 -8.30 -3.42 -23.26
C LEU A 306 -9.35 -2.31 -23.47
N LYS A 307 -10.61 -2.68 -23.53
CA LYS A 307 -11.73 -1.73 -23.55
C LYS A 307 -12.65 -2.01 -22.37
N ILE A 308 -12.86 -0.99 -21.55
CA ILE A 308 -13.71 -1.09 -20.35
C ILE A 308 -15.07 -0.48 -20.62
N HIS A 309 -16.11 -1.23 -20.30
CA HIS A 309 -17.51 -0.79 -20.34
C HIS A 309 -18.16 -0.98 -18.97
N GLY A 310 -19.01 -0.05 -18.58
CA GLY A 310 -19.81 -0.12 -17.35
C GLY A 310 -19.79 1.16 -16.54
N GLN A 311 -20.27 1.05 -15.31
CA GLN A 311 -20.19 2.09 -14.29
C GLN A 311 -19.46 1.54 -13.08
N ALA A 312 -18.23 2.02 -12.84
CA ALA A 312 -17.37 1.46 -11.82
C ALA A 312 -16.34 2.45 -11.28
N GLN A 313 -15.86 2.17 -10.08
CA GLN A 313 -14.68 2.78 -9.49
C GLN A 313 -13.60 1.73 -9.31
N PHE A 314 -12.41 2.04 -9.79
CA PHE A 314 -11.22 1.22 -9.56
C PHE A 314 -10.15 1.96 -8.76
N LEU A 315 -9.38 1.20 -7.98
CA LEU A 315 -8.02 1.56 -7.65
C LEU A 315 -7.12 0.91 -8.70
N ASP A 316 -6.45 1.72 -9.50
CA ASP A 316 -5.48 1.31 -10.51
C ASP A 316 -4.10 1.39 -9.87
N VAL A 317 -3.56 0.24 -9.49
CA VAL A 317 -2.31 0.08 -8.75
C VAL A 317 -1.21 -0.35 -9.70
N ARG A 318 -0.04 0.28 -9.56
CA ARG A 318 1.17 -0.01 -10.31
C ARG A 318 2.31 -0.28 -9.32
N GLY A 319 3.09 -1.31 -9.55
CA GLY A 319 4.29 -1.66 -8.78
C GLY A 319 5.58 -1.05 -9.32
#